data_a7f7332205680a99930a6ccc65946ea5
#
_entry.id   a7f7332205680a99930a6ccc65946ea5
#
_cell.length_a   1.000
_cell.length_b   1.000
_cell.length_c   1.000
_cell.angle_alpha   90.00
_cell.angle_beta   90.00
_cell.angle_gamma   90.00
#
_symmetry.space_group_name_H-M   'P 1'
#
loop_
_entity.id
_entity.type
_entity.pdbx_description
1 polymer ?
#
loop_
_entity_poly.entity_id
_entity_poly.type
_entity_poly.pdbx_seq_one_letter_code
_entity_poly.pdbx_strand_id
1 'polypeptide(L)'
;MPKVLLLNGPNLNLLGSREPEIYGSTTLKEIEEKVAAGLSGHEIECEIFQSNSEGEIIDWLHKHRSADFLLLNPGALAHTSVGLRDAVLGIEIPFIEIHLSNVHKREKFRQHSYFSDIAIGALAGLGVKGYLLAAEFAVDYIEQKVNNNSGI
;
A
#
# COMPACT_ATOMS: atom_id res chain seq x y z
N MET A 1 13.31 0.82 15.83
CA MET A 1 11.85 0.86 15.63
C MET A 1 11.51 0.45 14.22
N PRO A 2 10.65 -0.58 14.04
CA PRO A 2 10.25 -0.99 12.68
C PRO A 2 9.52 0.14 11.94
N LYS A 3 9.63 0.12 10.63
CA LYS A 3 9.01 1.13 9.77
C LYS A 3 8.20 0.48 8.66
N VAL A 4 6.95 0.93 8.51
CA VAL A 4 6.07 0.56 7.42
C VAL A 4 5.88 1.76 6.52
N LEU A 5 5.94 1.53 5.22
CA LEU A 5 5.64 2.55 4.21
C LEU A 5 4.19 2.41 3.78
N LEU A 6 3.49 3.54 3.69
CA LEU A 6 2.15 3.61 3.07
C LEU A 6 2.27 4.49 1.83
N LEU A 7 2.14 3.87 0.67
CA LEU A 7 2.33 4.53 -0.62
C LEU A 7 1.05 4.47 -1.45
N ASN A 8 0.57 5.63 -1.84
CA ASN A 8 -0.64 5.79 -2.65
C ASN A 8 -0.31 6.46 -3.98
N GLY A 9 -0.79 5.88 -5.06
CA GLY A 9 -0.55 6.34 -6.41
C GLY A 9 -1.48 7.44 -6.90
N PRO A 10 -1.52 7.64 -8.24
CA PRO A 10 -2.25 8.75 -8.85
C PRO A 10 -3.73 8.78 -8.50
N ASN A 11 -4.24 9.98 -8.36
CA ASN A 11 -5.66 10.33 -8.14
C ASN A 11 -6.22 9.91 -6.77
N LEU A 12 -5.44 9.23 -5.92
CA LEU A 12 -5.90 8.86 -4.59
C LEU A 12 -6.05 10.07 -3.66
N ASN A 13 -5.39 11.18 -3.98
CA ASN A 13 -5.59 12.46 -3.32
C ASN A 13 -7.03 12.99 -3.47
N LEU A 14 -7.78 12.48 -4.46
CA LEU A 14 -9.16 12.89 -4.71
C LEU A 14 -10.20 12.06 -3.95
N LEU A 15 -9.77 11.13 -3.13
CA LEU A 15 -10.70 10.31 -2.33
C LEU A 15 -11.60 11.20 -1.46
N GLY A 16 -12.87 10.80 -1.37
CA GLY A 16 -13.90 11.56 -0.67
C GLY A 16 -14.69 12.50 -1.59
N SER A 17 -14.13 12.91 -2.73
CA SER A 17 -14.78 13.80 -3.70
C SER A 17 -14.98 13.16 -5.08
N ARG A 18 -14.16 12.14 -5.43
CA ARG A 18 -14.20 11.49 -6.75
C ARG A 18 -14.94 10.16 -6.64
N GLU A 19 -15.97 9.98 -7.49
CA GLU A 19 -16.74 8.75 -7.61
C GLU A 19 -17.10 8.13 -6.24
N PRO A 20 -17.83 8.86 -5.37
CA PRO A 20 -18.12 8.38 -4.00
C PRO A 20 -18.93 7.09 -3.99
N GLU A 21 -19.69 6.78 -5.04
CA GLU A 21 -20.41 5.53 -5.20
C GLU A 21 -19.49 4.30 -5.37
N ILE A 22 -18.23 4.53 -5.76
CA ILE A 22 -17.21 3.47 -5.91
C ILE A 22 -16.26 3.42 -4.71
N TYR A 23 -15.78 4.61 -4.28
CA TYR A 23 -14.71 4.72 -3.30
C TYR A 23 -15.19 5.18 -1.91
N GLY A 24 -16.48 5.64 -1.79
CA GLY A 24 -17.00 6.20 -0.56
C GLY A 24 -16.59 7.64 -0.34
N SER A 25 -16.98 8.21 0.82
CA SER A 25 -16.74 9.60 1.17
C SER A 25 -15.51 9.83 2.06
N THR A 26 -14.84 8.77 2.48
CA THR A 26 -13.64 8.84 3.33
C THR A 26 -12.48 9.44 2.54
N THR A 27 -11.80 10.42 3.10
CA THR A 27 -10.65 11.06 2.46
C THR A 27 -9.38 10.23 2.63
N LEU A 28 -8.39 10.46 1.76
CA LEU A 28 -7.09 9.81 1.89
C LEU A 28 -6.44 10.13 3.25
N LYS A 29 -6.55 11.38 3.70
CA LYS A 29 -5.98 11.78 4.99
C LYS A 29 -6.57 10.97 6.15
N GLU A 30 -7.88 10.74 6.14
CA GLU A 30 -8.54 9.92 7.15
C GLU A 30 -8.03 8.47 7.14
N ILE A 31 -7.80 7.92 5.94
CA ILE A 31 -7.23 6.57 5.79
C ILE A 31 -5.82 6.52 6.36
N GLU A 32 -5.00 7.51 5.98
CA GLU A 32 -3.61 7.61 6.44
C GLU A 32 -3.52 7.70 7.96
N GLU A 33 -4.38 8.51 8.57
CA GLU A 33 -4.43 8.66 10.03
C GLU A 33 -4.80 7.36 10.72
N LYS A 34 -5.78 6.62 10.19
CA LYS A 34 -6.20 5.34 10.75
C LYS A 34 -5.10 4.28 10.65
N VAL A 35 -4.43 4.21 9.51
CA VAL A 35 -3.33 3.27 9.31
C VAL A 35 -2.17 3.59 10.27
N ALA A 36 -1.77 4.84 10.33
CA ALA A 36 -0.69 5.29 11.20
C ALA A 36 -1.01 5.01 12.68
N ALA A 37 -2.24 5.27 13.11
CA ALA A 37 -2.67 5.00 14.48
C ALA A 37 -2.62 3.51 14.82
N GLY A 38 -3.07 2.65 13.89
CA GLY A 38 -3.02 1.20 14.08
C GLY A 38 -1.59 0.69 14.22
N LEU A 39 -0.67 1.21 13.43
CA LEU A 39 0.74 0.83 13.49
C LEU A 39 1.42 1.38 14.76
N SER A 40 1.11 2.63 15.12
CA SER A 40 1.67 3.27 16.32
C SER A 40 1.33 2.52 17.60
N GLY A 41 0.16 1.89 17.67
CA GLY A 41 -0.25 1.05 18.81
C GLY A 41 0.67 -0.15 19.02
N HIS A 42 1.44 -0.54 18.01
CA HIS A 42 2.42 -1.62 18.06
C HIS A 42 3.87 -1.11 17.99
N GLU A 43 4.07 0.17 18.26
CA GLU A 43 5.40 0.81 18.21
C GLU A 43 6.06 0.69 16.81
N ILE A 44 5.26 0.78 15.75
CA ILE A 44 5.73 0.77 14.37
C ILE A 44 5.55 2.17 13.78
N GLU A 45 6.62 2.72 13.21
CA GLU A 45 6.60 4.00 12.53
C GLU A 45 5.99 3.85 11.14
N CYS A 46 5.19 4.83 10.72
CA CYS A 46 4.58 4.85 9.40
C CYS A 46 5.07 6.06 8.61
N GLU A 47 5.74 5.80 7.48
CA GLU A 47 6.09 6.83 6.50
C GLU A 47 5.06 6.81 5.39
N ILE A 48 4.50 7.97 5.07
CA ILE A 48 3.35 8.10 4.17
C ILE A 48 3.70 8.98 2.98
N PHE A 49 3.32 8.54 1.78
CA PHE A 49 3.50 9.33 0.57
C PHE A 49 2.38 9.08 -0.43
N GLN A 50 1.99 10.12 -1.14
CA GLN A 50 1.07 10.06 -2.26
C GLN A 50 1.59 10.97 -3.36
N SER A 51 1.57 10.49 -4.60
CA SER A 51 1.91 11.33 -5.74
C SER A 51 1.17 10.88 -6.99
N ASN A 52 0.95 11.82 -7.89
CA ASN A 52 0.44 11.57 -9.24
C ASN A 52 1.58 11.31 -10.22
N SER A 53 2.84 11.47 -9.80
CA SER A 53 4.02 11.29 -10.63
C SER A 53 4.67 9.94 -10.39
N GLU A 54 4.73 9.11 -11.42
CA GLU A 54 5.42 7.81 -11.38
C GLU A 54 6.88 7.96 -10.94
N GLY A 55 7.58 8.96 -11.50
CA GLY A 55 8.99 9.21 -11.16
C GLY A 55 9.19 9.59 -9.71
N GLU A 56 8.33 10.45 -9.17
CA GLU A 56 8.40 10.82 -7.75
C GLU A 56 8.17 9.62 -6.83
N ILE A 57 7.22 8.75 -7.19
CA ILE A 57 6.93 7.54 -6.42
C ILE A 57 8.14 6.62 -6.41
N ILE A 58 8.75 6.39 -7.56
CA ILE A 58 9.95 5.55 -7.70
C ILE A 58 11.09 6.13 -6.87
N ASP A 59 11.36 7.42 -6.99
CA ASP A 59 12.43 8.08 -6.24
C ASP A 59 12.19 8.00 -4.72
N TRP A 60 10.93 8.13 -4.30
CA TRP A 60 10.58 8.03 -2.89
C TRP A 60 10.86 6.61 -2.35
N LEU A 61 10.50 5.59 -3.11
CA LEU A 61 10.81 4.20 -2.74
C LEU A 61 12.30 3.97 -2.59
N HIS A 62 13.11 4.49 -3.52
CA HIS A 62 14.57 4.35 -3.45
C HIS A 62 15.13 4.98 -2.18
N LYS A 63 14.57 6.10 -1.73
CA LYS A 63 15.01 6.78 -0.50
C LYS A 63 14.60 6.04 0.77
N HIS A 64 13.57 5.21 0.70
CA HIS A 64 13.00 4.55 1.88
C HIS A 64 13.23 3.03 1.87
N ARG A 65 14.20 2.57 1.12
CA ARG A 65 14.44 1.14 0.92
C ARG A 65 14.93 0.38 2.16
N SER A 66 15.18 1.07 3.26
CA SER A 66 15.54 0.44 4.53
C SER A 66 14.33 0.10 5.40
N ALA A 67 13.11 0.39 4.94
CA ALA A 67 11.90 0.06 5.67
C ALA A 67 11.64 -1.45 5.71
N ASP A 68 10.74 -1.86 6.60
CA ASP A 68 10.49 -3.28 6.89
C ASP A 68 9.31 -3.86 6.10
N PHE A 69 8.36 -3.02 5.71
CA PHE A 69 7.15 -3.45 5.00
C PHE A 69 6.55 -2.31 4.20
N LEU A 70 5.88 -2.65 3.09
CA LEU A 70 5.22 -1.67 2.23
C LEU A 70 3.75 -2.01 2.05
N LEU A 71 2.89 -1.03 2.31
CA LEU A 71 1.47 -1.05 1.97
C LEU A 71 1.32 -0.21 0.71
N LEU A 72 0.99 -0.85 -0.41
CA LEU A 72 0.99 -0.22 -1.72
C LEU A 72 -0.38 -0.22 -2.36
N ASN A 73 -0.93 0.99 -2.55
CA ASN A 73 -2.04 1.18 -3.46
C ASN A 73 -1.51 1.94 -4.68
N PRO A 74 -1.18 1.23 -5.77
CA PRO A 74 -0.57 1.88 -6.93
C PRO A 74 -1.56 2.70 -7.76
N GLY A 75 -2.86 2.63 -7.44
CA GLY A 75 -3.88 3.25 -8.27
C GLY A 75 -3.85 2.67 -9.67
N ALA A 76 -4.07 3.51 -10.68
CA ALA A 76 -4.06 3.07 -12.07
C ALA A 76 -2.67 2.61 -12.56
N LEU A 77 -1.60 2.96 -11.86
CA LEU A 77 -0.25 2.47 -12.19
C LEU A 77 -0.15 0.95 -12.04
N ALA A 78 -1.07 0.31 -11.32
CA ALA A 78 -1.15 -1.14 -11.24
C ALA A 78 -1.29 -1.79 -12.61
N HIS A 79 -1.92 -1.10 -13.55
CA HIS A 79 -2.26 -1.61 -14.87
C HIS A 79 -1.32 -1.12 -15.97
N THR A 80 -0.38 -0.24 -15.68
CA THR A 80 0.43 0.43 -16.70
C THR A 80 1.92 0.49 -16.41
N SER A 81 2.34 0.40 -15.13
CA SER A 81 3.71 0.76 -14.77
C SER A 81 4.62 -0.44 -14.55
N VAL A 82 5.39 -0.80 -15.57
CA VAL A 82 6.50 -1.73 -15.42
C VAL A 82 7.64 -1.08 -14.63
N GLY A 83 7.86 0.22 -14.80
CA GLY A 83 8.90 0.95 -14.07
C GLY A 83 8.70 0.89 -12.56
N LEU A 84 7.47 1.08 -12.09
CA LEU A 84 7.18 0.98 -10.66
C LEU A 84 7.30 -0.47 -10.15
N ARG A 85 6.86 -1.45 -10.95
CA ARG A 85 7.08 -2.87 -10.65
C ARG A 85 8.57 -3.15 -10.40
N ASP A 86 9.42 -2.67 -11.29
CA ASP A 86 10.85 -2.88 -11.18
C ASP A 86 11.45 -2.19 -9.95
N ALA A 87 10.95 -1.00 -9.61
CA ALA A 87 11.37 -0.30 -8.40
C ALA A 87 11.03 -1.09 -7.14
N VAL A 88 9.80 -1.62 -7.06
CA VAL A 88 9.35 -2.43 -5.92
C VAL A 88 10.20 -3.69 -5.78
N LEU A 89 10.49 -4.37 -6.89
CA LEU A 89 11.39 -5.52 -6.88
C LEU A 89 12.81 -5.13 -6.43
N GLY A 90 13.29 -3.99 -6.91
CA GLY A 90 14.66 -3.53 -6.65
C GLY A 90 14.94 -3.18 -5.20
N ILE A 91 13.95 -2.69 -4.46
CA ILE A 91 14.13 -2.34 -3.05
C ILE A 91 14.01 -3.55 -2.10
N GLU A 92 13.49 -4.67 -2.58
CA GLU A 92 13.38 -5.93 -1.84
C GLU A 92 12.59 -5.84 -0.52
N ILE A 93 11.63 -4.92 -0.43
CA ILE A 93 10.75 -4.81 0.73
C ILE A 93 9.48 -5.66 0.48
N PRO A 94 9.09 -6.54 1.43
CA PRO A 94 7.83 -7.28 1.29
C PRO A 94 6.65 -6.34 1.32
N PHE A 95 5.60 -6.64 0.52
CA PHE A 95 4.47 -5.73 0.43
C PHE A 95 3.13 -6.42 0.18
N ILE A 96 2.07 -5.71 0.54
CA ILE A 96 0.68 -6.03 0.20
C ILE A 96 0.19 -4.99 -0.82
N GLU A 97 -0.45 -5.48 -1.88
CA GLU A 97 -1.14 -4.63 -2.85
C GLU A 97 -2.56 -4.34 -2.37
N ILE A 98 -2.98 -3.07 -2.43
CA ILE A 98 -4.29 -2.64 -1.95
C ILE A 98 -5.03 -1.89 -3.05
N HIS A 99 -6.31 -2.23 -3.24
CA HIS A 99 -7.25 -1.48 -4.07
C HIS A 99 -8.55 -1.31 -3.30
N LEU A 100 -9.08 -0.07 -3.26
CA LEU A 100 -10.35 0.22 -2.59
C LEU A 100 -11.52 -0.47 -3.26
N SER A 101 -11.59 -0.37 -4.60
CA SER A 101 -12.66 -0.98 -5.38
C SER A 101 -12.30 -2.42 -5.76
N ASN A 102 -13.33 -3.21 -6.06
CA ASN A 102 -13.13 -4.52 -6.65
C ASN A 102 -12.81 -4.34 -8.14
N VAL A 103 -11.52 -4.39 -8.47
CA VAL A 103 -11.04 -4.17 -9.85
C VAL A 103 -11.63 -5.18 -10.85
N HIS A 104 -12.03 -6.37 -10.37
CA HIS A 104 -12.61 -7.40 -11.22
C HIS A 104 -14.07 -7.09 -11.64
N LYS A 105 -14.71 -6.13 -10.99
CA LYS A 105 -16.05 -5.65 -11.34
C LYS A 105 -16.02 -4.39 -12.20
N ARG A 106 -14.85 -3.94 -12.58
CA ARG A 106 -14.65 -2.71 -13.35
C ARG A 106 -14.22 -3.04 -14.78
N GLU A 107 -13.70 -2.05 -15.50
CA GLU A 107 -13.28 -2.24 -16.89
C GLU A 107 -12.23 -3.34 -16.99
N LYS A 108 -12.27 -4.08 -18.09
CA LYS A 108 -11.42 -5.26 -18.29
C LYS A 108 -9.92 -4.94 -18.13
N PHE A 109 -9.48 -3.74 -18.53
CA PHE A 109 -8.06 -3.36 -18.41
C PHE A 109 -7.58 -3.24 -16.97
N ARG A 110 -8.50 -3.17 -15.98
CA ARG A 110 -8.15 -3.10 -14.55
C ARG A 110 -7.99 -4.48 -13.92
N GLN A 111 -8.27 -5.55 -14.65
CA GLN A 111 -8.23 -6.90 -14.10
C GLN A 111 -6.84 -7.49 -14.02
N HIS A 112 -5.86 -6.90 -14.72
CA HIS A 112 -4.46 -7.30 -14.65
C HIS A 112 -3.65 -6.28 -13.87
N SER A 113 -2.85 -6.76 -12.91
CA SER A 113 -1.95 -5.93 -12.12
C SER A 113 -0.51 -6.38 -12.34
N TYR A 114 0.40 -5.40 -12.48
CA TYR A 114 1.84 -5.67 -12.54
C TYR A 114 2.44 -5.94 -11.16
N PHE A 115 1.63 -5.96 -10.09
CA PHE A 115 2.11 -6.11 -8.72
C PHE A 115 1.62 -7.37 -8.02
N SER A 116 0.47 -7.91 -8.42
CA SER A 116 -0.16 -9.03 -7.72
C SER A 116 0.70 -10.29 -7.69
N ASP A 117 1.48 -10.53 -8.72
CA ASP A 117 2.34 -11.71 -8.82
C ASP A 117 3.61 -11.60 -7.98
N ILE A 118 4.01 -10.39 -7.56
CA ILE A 118 5.21 -10.18 -6.74
C ILE A 118 4.89 -9.76 -5.31
N ALA A 119 3.64 -9.43 -5.00
CA ALA A 119 3.19 -9.11 -3.65
C ALA A 119 3.05 -10.37 -2.80
N ILE A 120 3.12 -10.21 -1.47
CA ILE A 120 2.75 -11.30 -0.55
C ILE A 120 1.29 -11.66 -0.74
N GLY A 121 0.44 -10.65 -0.92
CA GLY A 121 -0.98 -10.80 -1.16
C GLY A 121 -1.59 -9.53 -1.69
N ALA A 122 -2.86 -9.60 -2.09
CA ALA A 122 -3.60 -8.46 -2.62
C ALA A 122 -4.97 -8.38 -1.98
N LEU A 123 -5.39 -7.18 -1.61
CA LEU A 123 -6.70 -6.89 -1.08
C LEU A 123 -7.40 -5.93 -2.04
N ALA A 124 -8.56 -6.31 -2.54
CA ALA A 124 -9.32 -5.48 -3.47
C ALA A 124 -10.81 -5.55 -3.15
N GLY A 125 -11.50 -4.42 -3.25
CA GLY A 125 -12.95 -4.37 -3.09
C GLY A 125 -13.46 -4.22 -1.66
N LEU A 126 -12.57 -4.04 -0.70
CA LEU A 126 -12.94 -3.94 0.71
C LEU A 126 -12.96 -2.51 1.23
N GLY A 127 -12.83 -1.52 0.34
CA GLY A 127 -12.82 -0.12 0.72
C GLY A 127 -11.72 0.22 1.70
N VAL A 128 -12.00 1.12 2.63
CA VAL A 128 -11.05 1.54 3.67
C VAL A 128 -10.60 0.36 4.53
N LYS A 129 -11.48 -0.60 4.76
CA LYS A 129 -11.16 -1.79 5.56
C LYS A 129 -9.97 -2.56 5.00
N GLY A 130 -9.79 -2.56 3.68
CA GLY A 130 -8.63 -3.19 3.03
C GLY A 130 -7.31 -2.62 3.54
N TYR A 131 -7.21 -1.29 3.70
CA TYR A 131 -6.02 -0.66 4.27
C TYR A 131 -5.77 -1.11 5.71
N LEU A 132 -6.82 -1.19 6.52
CA LEU A 132 -6.70 -1.58 7.91
C LEU A 132 -6.30 -3.05 8.06
N LEU A 133 -6.84 -3.91 7.22
CA LEU A 133 -6.45 -5.34 7.18
C LEU A 133 -5.01 -5.51 6.72
N ALA A 134 -4.57 -4.73 5.75
CA ALA A 134 -3.18 -4.77 5.27
C ALA A 134 -2.22 -4.30 6.38
N ALA A 135 -2.58 -3.24 7.12
CA ALA A 135 -1.79 -2.77 8.25
C ALA A 135 -1.70 -3.83 9.35
N GLU A 136 -2.81 -4.49 9.66
CA GLU A 136 -2.84 -5.59 10.63
C GLU A 136 -1.93 -6.74 10.18
N PHE A 137 -1.96 -7.10 8.91
CA PHE A 137 -1.05 -8.11 8.37
C PHE A 137 0.41 -7.70 8.52
N ALA A 138 0.73 -6.44 8.23
CA ALA A 138 2.09 -5.92 8.37
C ALA A 138 2.58 -6.02 9.83
N VAL A 139 1.72 -5.69 10.79
CA VAL A 139 2.03 -5.85 12.23
C VAL A 139 2.40 -7.30 12.52
N ASP A 140 1.55 -8.24 12.13
CA ASP A 140 1.78 -9.66 12.38
C ASP A 140 3.07 -10.14 11.73
N TYR A 141 3.32 -9.72 10.51
CA TYR A 141 4.54 -10.08 9.77
C TYR A 141 5.81 -9.59 10.49
N ILE A 142 5.81 -8.33 10.91
CA ILE A 142 6.94 -7.72 11.60
C ILE A 142 7.15 -8.37 12.98
N GLU A 143 6.10 -8.59 13.75
CA GLU A 143 6.19 -9.20 15.08
C GLU A 143 6.68 -10.64 15.00
N GLN A 144 6.23 -11.43 14.03
CA GLN A 144 6.71 -12.78 13.81
C GLN A 144 8.20 -12.80 13.44
N LYS A 145 8.64 -11.86 12.59
CA LYS A 145 10.04 -11.77 12.19
C LYS A 145 10.93 -11.42 13.37
N VAL A 146 10.51 -10.48 14.24
CA VAL A 146 11.23 -10.12 15.46
C VAL A 146 11.31 -11.33 16.40
N ASN A 147 10.21 -12.03 16.62
CA ASN A 147 10.17 -13.20 17.50
C ASN A 147 11.07 -14.32 16.99
N ASN A 148 11.08 -14.58 15.67
CA ASN A 148 11.95 -15.59 15.07
C ASN A 148 13.43 -15.23 15.23
N ASN A 149 13.78 -13.94 15.14
CA ASN A 149 15.16 -13.47 15.31
C ASN A 149 15.60 -13.49 16.77
N SER A 150 14.68 -13.38 17.74
CA SER A 150 14.98 -13.40 19.17
C SER A 150 14.74 -14.76 19.84
N GLY A 151 14.15 -15.71 19.13
CA GLY A 151 13.72 -17.01 19.66
C GLY A 151 14.78 -18.12 19.56
N ILE A 152 16.03 -17.80 19.65
CA ILE A 152 17.12 -18.79 19.57
C ILE A 152 17.34 -19.50 20.89
#